data_3c319229daf15d6b9774695194dc827e
#
_entry.id   3c319229daf15d6b9774695194dc827e
#
_cell.length_a   1.000
_cell.length_b   1.000
_cell.length_c   1.000
_cell.angle_alpha   90.00
_cell.angle_beta   90.00
_cell.angle_gamma   90.00
#
_symmetry.space_group_name_H-M   'P 1'
#
loop_
_entity.id
_entity.type
_entity.pdbx_description
1 polymer ?
#
loop_
_entity_poly.entity_id
_entity_poly.type
_entity_poly.pdbx_seq_one_letter_code
_entity_poly.pdbx_strand_id
1 'polypeptide(L)'
;MKTSLLLLIVTFLAISNSPASEALLSYQNSEGGYVTGTAGWTFSPAANISVTGLGVFDSIFALPNEGPISVGLWNASGTLLSSSLVTSNSSLLNSTRYEAVAPTFLTAGLTYYIGAYAPGGTILLSGVDPAMDGPVTMSPGIQLGMAVADLNAYGWPTTPVGGPGSALIAPNFQFVNAVPEPSAEGVFILGAALLVKNRMRRSKTRI
;
A
#
# COMPACT_ATOMS: atom_id res chain seq x y z
N MET A 1 55.19 -9.23 -20.61
CA MET A 1 54.06 -8.35 -20.29
C MET A 1 52.80 -9.21 -20.24
N LYS A 2 52.26 -9.47 -19.03
CA LYS A 2 51.00 -10.23 -18.84
C LYS A 2 49.97 -9.23 -18.38
N THR A 3 49.09 -8.86 -19.29
CA THR A 3 47.92 -8.00 -19.04
C THR A 3 46.91 -8.74 -18.18
N SER A 4 46.81 -8.37 -16.90
CA SER A 4 45.74 -8.86 -16.01
C SER A 4 44.42 -8.19 -16.38
N LEU A 5 43.54 -8.94 -17.03
CA LEU A 5 42.17 -8.55 -17.29
C LEU A 5 41.41 -8.51 -15.96
N LEU A 6 41.19 -7.32 -15.45
CA LEU A 6 40.36 -7.07 -14.26
C LEU A 6 38.90 -7.19 -14.68
N LEU A 7 38.29 -8.38 -14.46
CA LEU A 7 36.88 -8.60 -14.71
C LEU A 7 36.10 -7.93 -13.56
N LEU A 8 35.65 -6.71 -13.80
CA LEU A 8 34.73 -5.99 -12.92
C LEU A 8 33.34 -6.61 -13.08
N ILE A 9 32.98 -7.53 -12.19
CA ILE A 9 31.60 -8.04 -12.12
C ILE A 9 30.77 -6.95 -11.47
N VAL A 10 30.20 -6.11 -12.28
CA VAL A 10 29.11 -5.21 -11.88
C VAL A 10 27.86 -6.08 -11.75
N THR A 11 27.55 -6.48 -10.54
CA THR A 11 26.27 -7.13 -10.25
C THR A 11 25.20 -6.05 -10.37
N PHE A 12 24.56 -5.96 -11.53
CA PHE A 12 23.34 -5.19 -11.68
C PHE A 12 22.29 -5.85 -10.77
N LEU A 13 21.98 -5.22 -9.64
CA LEU A 13 20.73 -5.49 -8.95
C LEU A 13 19.64 -5.04 -9.91
N ALA A 14 19.01 -6.00 -10.57
CA ALA A 14 17.78 -5.76 -11.29
C ALA A 14 16.74 -5.35 -10.24
N ILE A 15 16.46 -4.06 -10.15
CA ILE A 15 15.29 -3.56 -9.44
C ILE A 15 14.12 -4.04 -10.27
N SER A 16 13.51 -5.14 -9.87
CA SER A 16 12.26 -5.63 -10.46
C SER A 16 11.20 -4.60 -10.10
N ASN A 17 10.92 -3.67 -11.00
CA ASN A 17 9.74 -2.84 -10.89
C ASN A 17 8.52 -3.75 -11.12
N SER A 18 8.06 -4.42 -10.08
CA SER A 18 6.76 -5.06 -10.12
C SER A 18 5.71 -3.97 -10.28
N PRO A 19 4.78 -4.10 -11.23
CA PRO A 19 3.69 -3.14 -11.34
C PRO A 19 2.95 -3.06 -10.00
N ALA A 20 2.51 -1.87 -9.64
CA ALA A 20 1.71 -1.68 -8.44
C ALA A 20 0.39 -2.45 -8.57
N SER A 21 0.02 -3.17 -7.52
CA SER A 21 -1.27 -3.86 -7.39
C SER A 21 -2.23 -2.99 -6.59
N GLU A 22 -3.51 -3.04 -6.92
CA GLU A 22 -4.57 -2.42 -6.11
C GLU A 22 -4.94 -3.35 -4.95
N ALA A 23 -5.21 -2.81 -3.77
CA ALA A 23 -5.59 -3.63 -2.62
C ALA A 23 -7.01 -4.20 -2.76
N LEU A 24 -7.94 -3.38 -3.19
CA LEU A 24 -9.32 -3.75 -3.48
C LEU A 24 -9.50 -3.87 -5.01
N LEU A 25 -9.87 -5.05 -5.49
CA LEU A 25 -9.99 -5.33 -6.92
C LEU A 25 -11.41 -5.18 -7.44
N SER A 26 -12.39 -5.64 -6.67
CA SER A 26 -13.81 -5.50 -7.01
C SER A 26 -14.69 -5.63 -5.78
N TYR A 27 -15.90 -5.09 -5.89
CA TYR A 27 -16.97 -5.23 -4.90
C TYR A 27 -18.31 -5.19 -5.62
N GLN A 28 -19.30 -5.81 -5.03
CA GLN A 28 -20.69 -5.62 -5.47
C GLN A 28 -21.29 -4.47 -4.66
N ASN A 29 -21.91 -3.56 -5.36
CA ASN A 29 -22.44 -2.33 -4.80
C ASN A 29 -23.80 -2.62 -4.14
N SER A 30 -23.93 -2.47 -2.84
CA SER A 30 -25.19 -2.18 -2.22
C SER A 30 -25.39 -0.67 -2.09
N GLU A 31 -26.57 -0.25 -1.85
CA GLU A 31 -26.99 1.15 -1.81
C GLU A 31 -26.04 2.00 -0.98
N GLY A 32 -25.43 3.02 -1.61
CA GLY A 32 -24.51 3.91 -0.97
C GLY A 32 -25.15 4.69 0.17
N GLY A 33 -24.50 4.71 1.31
CA GLY A 33 -24.84 5.57 2.44
C GLY A 33 -23.95 6.80 2.49
N TYR A 34 -24.44 7.86 3.07
CA TYR A 34 -23.64 9.05 3.39
C TYR A 34 -23.04 8.91 4.78
N VAL A 35 -21.73 9.09 4.90
CA VAL A 35 -21.05 9.14 6.19
C VAL A 35 -20.40 10.51 6.34
N THR A 36 -20.64 11.13 7.48
CA THR A 36 -19.94 12.35 7.90
C THR A 36 -18.64 11.94 8.58
N GLY A 37 -17.52 12.57 8.22
CA GLY A 37 -16.22 12.28 8.81
C GLY A 37 -15.33 11.37 7.96
N THR A 38 -14.37 10.72 8.59
CA THR A 38 -13.46 9.76 7.94
C THR A 38 -14.06 8.37 7.98
N ALA A 39 -14.11 7.70 6.85
CA ALA A 39 -14.63 6.34 6.79
C ALA A 39 -13.80 5.46 5.86
N GLY A 40 -13.75 4.17 6.16
CA GLY A 40 -12.95 3.22 5.42
C GLY A 40 -12.97 1.81 6.02
N TRP A 41 -11.81 1.17 6.03
CA TRP A 41 -11.70 -0.22 6.45
C TRP A 41 -10.31 -0.53 7.02
N THR A 42 -10.26 -1.61 7.81
CA THR A 42 -9.00 -2.16 8.32
C THR A 42 -8.52 -3.30 7.44
N PHE A 43 -7.21 -3.51 7.42
CA PHE A 43 -6.60 -4.62 6.69
C PHE A 43 -5.31 -5.10 7.34
N SER A 44 -4.88 -6.29 6.92
CA SER A 44 -3.60 -6.87 7.31
C SER A 44 -2.91 -7.47 6.09
N PRO A 45 -1.69 -7.05 5.73
CA PRO A 45 -0.95 -7.69 4.65
C PRO A 45 -0.35 -9.02 5.11
N ALA A 46 -0.43 -10.06 4.28
CA ALA A 46 0.16 -11.37 4.56
C ALA A 46 1.68 -11.42 4.34
N ALA A 47 2.21 -10.48 3.56
CA ALA A 47 3.64 -10.25 3.34
C ALA A 47 3.97 -8.78 3.54
N ASN A 48 5.24 -8.47 3.72
CA ASN A 48 5.67 -7.07 3.75
C ASN A 48 5.38 -6.41 2.40
N ILE A 49 4.75 -5.24 2.44
CA ILE A 49 4.40 -4.46 1.26
C ILE A 49 4.89 -3.02 1.39
N SER A 50 4.96 -2.32 0.29
CA SER A 50 5.18 -0.88 0.25
C SER A 50 4.00 -0.23 -0.46
N VAL A 51 3.24 0.61 0.23
CA VAL A 51 2.14 1.39 -0.35
C VAL A 51 2.74 2.53 -1.15
N THR A 52 2.30 2.68 -2.39
CA THR A 52 2.85 3.65 -3.37
C THR A 52 1.82 4.62 -3.90
N GLY A 53 0.54 4.38 -3.64
CA GLY A 53 -0.55 5.27 -4.03
C GLY A 53 -1.74 5.13 -3.10
N LEU A 54 -2.44 6.23 -2.86
CA LEU A 54 -3.70 6.28 -2.13
C LEU A 54 -4.79 6.78 -3.06
N GLY A 55 -5.97 6.20 -2.99
CA GLY A 55 -7.04 6.51 -3.93
C GLY A 55 -8.44 6.40 -3.36
N VAL A 56 -9.40 6.85 -4.16
CA VAL A 56 -10.83 6.72 -3.89
C VAL A 56 -11.58 6.35 -5.17
N PHE A 57 -12.73 5.72 -5.03
CA PHE A 57 -13.61 5.39 -6.14
C PHE A 57 -14.03 6.63 -6.92
N ASP A 58 -13.93 6.55 -8.26
CA ASP A 58 -14.26 7.65 -9.18
C ASP A 58 -15.73 8.09 -9.09
N SER A 59 -16.64 7.17 -8.76
CA SER A 59 -18.06 7.48 -8.62
C SER A 59 -18.37 8.56 -7.58
N ILE A 60 -17.49 8.78 -6.60
CA ILE A 60 -17.63 9.86 -5.63
C ILE A 60 -17.62 11.23 -6.32
N PHE A 61 -16.78 11.41 -7.33
CA PHE A 61 -16.65 12.67 -8.08
C PHE A 61 -17.78 12.92 -9.09
N ALA A 62 -18.66 11.94 -9.29
CA ALA A 62 -19.85 12.12 -10.13
C ALA A 62 -20.97 12.89 -9.40
N LEU A 63 -20.85 13.10 -8.08
CA LEU A 63 -21.81 13.83 -7.28
C LEU A 63 -21.56 15.35 -7.39
N PRO A 64 -22.62 16.17 -7.50
CA PRO A 64 -22.45 17.60 -7.52
C PRO A 64 -21.84 18.09 -6.21
N ASN A 65 -20.79 18.90 -6.33
CA ASN A 65 -20.03 19.53 -5.21
C ASN A 65 -19.05 18.63 -4.44
N GLU A 66 -18.70 17.46 -4.93
CA GLU A 66 -17.61 16.70 -4.32
C GLU A 66 -16.26 17.35 -4.64
N GLY A 67 -15.68 17.94 -3.61
CA GLY A 67 -14.33 18.54 -3.65
C GLY A 67 -13.24 17.48 -3.58
N PRO A 68 -11.99 17.91 -3.39
CA PRO A 68 -10.89 17.00 -3.15
C PRO A 68 -11.15 16.11 -1.91
N ILE A 69 -10.82 14.82 -2.02
CA ILE A 69 -10.99 13.83 -0.96
C ILE A 69 -9.65 13.57 -0.28
N SER A 70 -9.59 13.76 1.02
CA SER A 70 -8.40 13.40 1.81
C SER A 70 -8.41 11.90 2.10
N VAL A 71 -7.35 11.20 1.71
CA VAL A 71 -7.16 9.78 2.02
C VAL A 71 -5.98 9.63 2.97
N GLY A 72 -6.16 8.85 4.04
CA GLY A 72 -5.13 8.58 5.02
C GLY A 72 -4.94 7.08 5.26
N LEU A 73 -3.72 6.75 5.65
CA LEU A 73 -3.28 5.41 6.04
C LEU A 73 -2.68 5.50 7.44
N TRP A 74 -3.19 4.72 8.38
CA TRP A 74 -2.75 4.71 9.78
C TRP A 74 -2.33 3.32 10.22
N ASN A 75 -1.45 3.27 11.22
CA ASN A 75 -1.18 2.04 11.97
C ASN A 75 -2.21 1.84 13.09
N ALA A 76 -2.11 0.71 13.79
CA ALA A 76 -3.03 0.35 14.89
C ALA A 76 -2.89 1.24 16.14
N SER A 77 -1.89 2.08 16.24
CA SER A 77 -1.76 3.08 17.31
C SER A 77 -2.29 4.47 16.91
N GLY A 78 -2.87 4.62 15.73
CA GLY A 78 -3.41 5.88 15.22
C GLY A 78 -2.38 6.82 14.63
N THR A 79 -1.14 6.37 14.44
CA THR A 79 -0.12 7.18 13.76
C THR A 79 -0.43 7.24 12.27
N LEU A 80 -0.57 8.43 11.71
CA LEU A 80 -0.70 8.64 10.27
C LEU A 80 0.62 8.30 9.59
N LEU A 81 0.60 7.29 8.73
CA LEU A 81 1.77 6.81 8.00
C LEU A 81 1.92 7.49 6.64
N SER A 82 0.80 7.75 5.98
CA SER A 82 0.75 8.41 4.67
C SER A 82 -0.60 9.07 4.46
N SER A 83 -0.62 10.13 3.65
CA SER A 83 -1.88 10.77 3.23
C SER A 83 -1.73 11.40 1.86
N SER A 84 -2.86 11.56 1.15
CA SER A 84 -2.93 12.28 -0.11
C SER A 84 -4.27 12.98 -0.27
N LEU A 85 -4.32 13.94 -1.20
CA LEU A 85 -5.52 14.66 -1.59
C LEU A 85 -5.88 14.21 -3.02
N VAL A 86 -6.89 13.35 -3.12
CA VAL A 86 -7.36 12.80 -4.40
C VAL A 86 -8.42 13.73 -4.99
N THR A 87 -8.31 13.99 -6.29
CA THR A 87 -9.22 14.87 -7.03
C THR A 87 -9.79 14.17 -8.25
N SER A 88 -10.77 14.80 -8.90
CA SER A 88 -11.31 14.32 -10.18
C SER A 88 -10.27 14.29 -11.32
N ASN A 89 -9.11 14.95 -11.16
CA ASN A 89 -8.00 14.94 -12.10
C ASN A 89 -6.90 13.92 -11.75
N SER A 90 -6.99 13.25 -10.61
CA SER A 90 -6.05 12.22 -10.20
C SER A 90 -6.09 11.02 -11.15
N SER A 91 -5.00 10.27 -11.24
CA SER A 91 -4.85 9.15 -12.20
C SER A 91 -5.92 8.09 -12.00
N LEU A 92 -6.69 7.79 -13.05
CA LEU A 92 -7.75 6.79 -13.00
C LEU A 92 -7.20 5.40 -13.39
N LEU A 93 -7.42 4.42 -12.52
CA LEU A 93 -7.16 3.00 -12.77
C LEU A 93 -8.33 2.18 -12.21
N ASN A 94 -8.92 1.31 -13.04
CA ASN A 94 -10.01 0.39 -12.65
C ASN A 94 -11.13 1.03 -11.79
N SER A 95 -11.62 2.20 -12.19
CA SER A 95 -12.65 2.96 -11.47
C SER A 95 -12.20 3.57 -10.13
N THR A 96 -10.91 3.61 -9.83
CA THR A 96 -10.33 4.28 -8.66
C THR A 96 -9.38 5.37 -9.12
N ARG A 97 -9.48 6.56 -8.53
CA ARG A 97 -8.52 7.66 -8.74
C ARG A 97 -7.44 7.60 -7.68
N TYR A 98 -6.20 7.67 -8.12
CA TYR A 98 -5.01 7.55 -7.28
C TYR A 98 -4.11 8.75 -7.36
N GLU A 99 -3.56 9.10 -6.19
CA GLU A 99 -2.39 9.96 -6.06
C GLU A 99 -1.20 9.16 -5.58
N ALA A 100 -0.05 9.37 -6.21
CA ALA A 100 1.19 8.74 -5.80
C ALA A 100 1.65 9.29 -4.44
N VAL A 101 2.12 8.41 -3.57
CA VAL A 101 2.70 8.79 -2.28
C VAL A 101 4.13 8.25 -2.17
N ALA A 102 4.91 8.84 -1.27
CA ALA A 102 6.20 8.26 -0.92
C ALA A 102 6.01 6.82 -0.44
N PRO A 103 6.83 5.86 -0.90
CA PRO A 103 6.69 4.46 -0.52
C PRO A 103 6.62 4.29 0.99
N THR A 104 5.51 3.74 1.48
CA THR A 104 5.23 3.54 2.91
C THR A 104 5.27 2.06 3.22
N PHE A 105 6.26 1.64 3.99
CA PHE A 105 6.47 0.24 4.33
C PHE A 105 5.46 -0.25 5.37
N LEU A 106 4.81 -1.39 5.09
CA LEU A 106 3.90 -2.07 5.99
C LEU A 106 4.39 -3.48 6.29
N THR A 107 4.42 -3.82 7.56
CA THR A 107 4.86 -5.13 8.04
C THR A 107 3.73 -6.16 7.95
N ALA A 108 4.04 -7.35 7.50
CA ALA A 108 3.13 -8.48 7.44
C ALA A 108 2.47 -8.79 8.80
N GLY A 109 1.20 -9.17 8.77
CA GLY A 109 0.44 -9.60 9.95
C GLY A 109 0.00 -8.49 10.90
N LEU A 110 0.44 -7.23 10.68
CA LEU A 110 -0.03 -6.10 11.48
C LEU A 110 -1.32 -5.51 10.88
N THR A 111 -2.15 -4.94 11.75
CA THR A 111 -3.38 -4.25 11.35
C THR A 111 -3.10 -2.81 10.99
N TYR A 112 -3.66 -2.38 9.86
CA TYR A 112 -3.63 -1.01 9.36
C TYR A 112 -5.04 -0.52 9.06
N TYR A 113 -5.19 0.80 8.96
CA TYR A 113 -6.44 1.48 8.70
C TYR A 113 -6.27 2.37 7.47
N ILE A 114 -7.20 2.30 6.55
CA ILE A 114 -7.33 3.27 5.47
C ILE A 114 -8.67 3.96 5.58
N GLY A 115 -8.69 5.28 5.35
CA GLY A 115 -9.92 6.06 5.43
C GLY A 115 -9.91 7.23 4.46
N ALA A 116 -11.09 7.61 4.02
CA ALA A 116 -11.32 8.76 3.16
C ALA A 116 -12.24 9.77 3.86
N TYR A 117 -11.99 11.07 3.60
CA TYR A 117 -12.73 12.19 4.17
C TYR A 117 -12.99 13.25 3.10
N ALA A 118 -14.24 13.68 2.97
CA ALA A 118 -14.62 14.82 2.12
C ALA A 118 -14.68 16.11 2.93
N PRO A 119 -14.14 17.24 2.40
CA PRO A 119 -14.22 18.56 3.05
C PRO A 119 -15.64 19.12 3.06
N GLY A 120 -16.59 18.69 3.40
CA GLY A 120 -18.00 19.03 3.58
C GLY A 120 -18.62 18.08 4.58
N GLY A 121 -17.80 17.10 5.01
CA GLY A 121 -18.17 16.15 6.04
C GLY A 121 -19.03 14.99 5.55
N THR A 122 -19.32 14.90 4.26
CA THR A 122 -20.19 13.84 3.73
C THR A 122 -19.49 13.10 2.60
N ILE A 123 -19.22 11.83 2.80
CA ILE A 123 -18.72 10.93 1.74
C ILE A 123 -19.82 9.95 1.39
N LEU A 124 -20.07 9.76 0.10
CA LEU A 124 -20.84 8.63 -0.38
C LEU A 124 -19.98 7.37 -0.26
N LEU A 125 -20.40 6.46 0.58
CA LEU A 125 -19.75 5.19 0.76
C LEU A 125 -20.67 4.08 0.29
N SER A 126 -20.14 3.19 -0.52
CA SER A 126 -20.74 1.88 -0.66
C SER A 126 -20.34 1.06 0.55
N GLY A 127 -21.28 0.78 1.43
CA GLY A 127 -21.10 -0.26 2.44
C GLY A 127 -21.14 -1.61 1.74
N VAL A 128 -20.21 -2.50 2.05
CA VAL A 128 -20.32 -3.90 1.67
C VAL A 128 -20.54 -4.69 2.94
N ASP A 129 -21.71 -5.27 3.03
CA ASP A 129 -22.00 -6.32 3.99
C ASP A 129 -21.91 -7.66 3.22
N PRO A 130 -20.91 -8.52 3.51
CA PRO A 130 -20.76 -9.80 2.84
C PRO A 130 -22.00 -10.71 2.94
N ALA A 131 -22.84 -10.47 3.95
CA ALA A 131 -24.08 -11.20 4.13
C ALA A 131 -25.22 -10.72 3.22
N MET A 132 -25.18 -9.46 2.78
CA MET A 132 -26.24 -8.85 1.96
C MET A 132 -25.80 -8.55 0.52
N ASP A 133 -24.54 -8.19 0.30
CA ASP A 133 -24.11 -7.53 -0.94
C ASP A 133 -23.15 -8.37 -1.79
N GLY A 134 -22.76 -9.54 -1.32
CA GLY A 134 -21.82 -10.40 -2.01
C GLY A 134 -20.34 -10.09 -1.70
N PRO A 135 -19.41 -10.87 -2.27
CA PRO A 135 -18.02 -10.87 -1.84
C PRO A 135 -17.26 -9.62 -2.30
N VAL A 136 -16.49 -9.04 -1.36
CA VAL A 136 -15.39 -8.12 -1.68
C VAL A 136 -14.21 -8.94 -2.18
N THR A 137 -13.66 -8.58 -3.33
CA THR A 137 -12.45 -9.21 -3.85
C THR A 137 -11.23 -8.36 -3.52
N MET A 138 -10.39 -8.88 -2.65
CA MET A 138 -9.11 -8.27 -2.30
C MET A 138 -7.99 -8.83 -3.16
N SER A 139 -6.93 -8.04 -3.33
CA SER A 139 -5.69 -8.52 -3.93
C SER A 139 -5.10 -9.67 -3.11
N PRO A 140 -4.51 -10.69 -3.77
CA PRO A 140 -3.81 -11.75 -3.05
C PRO A 140 -2.83 -11.20 -2.02
N GLY A 141 -2.92 -11.70 -0.79
CA GLY A 141 -2.07 -11.25 0.31
C GLY A 141 -2.56 -10.03 1.08
N ILE A 142 -3.73 -9.47 0.77
CA ILE A 142 -4.41 -8.46 1.58
C ILE A 142 -5.63 -9.08 2.24
N GLN A 143 -5.65 -9.12 3.57
CA GLN A 143 -6.78 -9.60 4.36
C GLN A 143 -7.64 -8.40 4.78
N LEU A 144 -8.89 -8.39 4.36
CA LEU A 144 -9.87 -7.40 4.79
C LEU A 144 -10.23 -7.65 6.27
N GLY A 145 -10.27 -6.56 7.05
CA GLY A 145 -10.72 -6.58 8.44
C GLY A 145 -12.17 -6.19 8.59
N MET A 146 -12.44 -4.98 9.04
CA MET A 146 -13.79 -4.45 9.28
C MET A 146 -13.92 -3.02 8.77
N ALA A 147 -15.15 -2.60 8.53
CA ALA A 147 -15.49 -1.20 8.28
C ALA A 147 -15.28 -0.37 9.54
N VAL A 148 -14.73 0.82 9.38
CA VAL A 148 -14.45 1.76 10.48
C VAL A 148 -14.77 3.19 10.07
N ALA A 149 -15.17 4.02 11.03
CA ALA A 149 -15.41 5.44 10.81
C ALA A 149 -14.95 6.30 12.00
N ASP A 150 -14.64 7.56 11.71
CA ASP A 150 -14.63 8.66 12.68
C ASP A 150 -15.63 9.69 12.19
N LEU A 151 -16.71 9.87 12.92
CA LEU A 151 -17.86 10.67 12.49
C LEU A 151 -17.66 12.18 12.63
N ASN A 152 -16.53 12.65 13.13
CA ASN A 152 -16.36 14.05 13.51
C ASN A 152 -15.43 14.86 12.60
N ALA A 153 -14.37 14.25 12.06
CA ALA A 153 -13.35 14.98 11.31
C ALA A 153 -12.50 14.06 10.42
N TYR A 154 -11.52 14.66 9.73
CA TYR A 154 -10.42 13.90 9.16
C TYR A 154 -9.52 13.39 10.28
N GLY A 155 -9.54 12.09 10.49
CA GLY A 155 -8.79 11.47 11.56
C GLY A 155 -8.73 9.96 11.45
N TRP A 156 -8.11 9.34 12.42
CA TRP A 156 -8.00 7.89 12.52
C TRP A 156 -9.38 7.25 12.78
N PRO A 157 -9.94 6.48 11.83
CA PRO A 157 -11.27 5.90 11.99
C PRO A 157 -11.20 4.68 12.92
N THR A 158 -11.76 4.80 14.10
CA THR A 158 -11.69 3.75 15.14
C THR A 158 -13.02 3.09 15.47
N THR A 159 -14.14 3.71 15.11
CA THR A 159 -15.47 3.18 15.41
C THR A 159 -15.82 2.09 14.41
N PRO A 160 -16.00 0.83 14.82
CA PRO A 160 -16.47 -0.23 13.94
C PRO A 160 -17.86 0.08 13.38
N VAL A 161 -18.03 -0.12 12.08
CA VAL A 161 -19.32 0.06 11.39
C VAL A 161 -19.60 -1.21 10.59
N GLY A 162 -20.54 -2.03 11.04
CA GLY A 162 -20.83 -3.33 10.42
C GLY A 162 -20.10 -4.49 11.05
N GLY A 163 -20.28 -5.68 10.49
CA GLY A 163 -19.70 -6.93 10.95
C GLY A 163 -18.29 -7.22 10.37
N PRO A 164 -17.68 -8.36 10.76
CA PRO A 164 -16.43 -8.82 10.15
C PRO A 164 -16.56 -9.00 8.63
N GLY A 165 -15.58 -8.51 7.88
CA GLY A 165 -15.59 -8.53 6.42
C GLY A 165 -16.38 -7.40 5.77
N SER A 166 -17.04 -6.54 6.55
CA SER A 166 -17.64 -5.31 6.04
C SER A 166 -16.56 -4.30 5.71
N ALA A 167 -16.76 -3.50 4.66
CA ALA A 167 -15.92 -2.38 4.31
C ALA A 167 -16.76 -1.18 3.92
N LEU A 168 -16.31 0.01 4.29
CA LEU A 168 -16.83 1.25 3.73
C LEU A 168 -15.94 1.63 2.55
N ILE A 169 -16.39 1.26 1.36
CA ILE A 169 -15.57 1.25 0.15
C ILE A 169 -15.57 2.62 -0.52
N ALA A 170 -14.85 3.57 0.03
CA ALA A 170 -14.41 4.73 -0.72
C ALA A 170 -12.90 4.68 -0.94
N PRO A 171 -12.07 4.48 0.11
CA PRO A 171 -10.64 4.47 -0.05
C PRO A 171 -10.12 3.14 -0.60
N ASN A 172 -9.08 3.23 -1.41
CA ASN A 172 -8.26 2.12 -1.89
C ASN A 172 -6.77 2.52 -1.89
N PHE A 173 -5.87 1.57 -2.05
CA PHE A 173 -4.46 1.86 -2.16
C PHE A 173 -3.76 0.97 -3.19
N GLN A 174 -2.67 1.47 -3.73
CA GLN A 174 -1.74 0.73 -4.57
C GLN A 174 -0.53 0.32 -3.75
N PHE A 175 0.00 -0.88 -4.02
CA PHE A 175 1.17 -1.40 -3.34
C PHE A 175 2.04 -2.26 -4.24
N VAL A 176 3.28 -2.44 -3.83
CA VAL A 176 4.22 -3.43 -4.37
C VAL A 176 4.67 -4.34 -3.23
N ASN A 177 5.00 -5.58 -3.54
CA ASN A 177 5.64 -6.45 -2.55
C ASN A 177 6.99 -5.83 -2.17
N ALA A 178 7.23 -5.63 -0.87
CA ALA A 178 8.50 -5.15 -0.41
C ALA A 178 9.54 -6.27 -0.57
N VAL A 179 10.49 -6.05 -1.46
CA VAL A 179 11.65 -6.93 -1.56
C VAL A 179 12.49 -6.68 -0.30
N PRO A 180 12.80 -7.71 0.50
CA PRO A 180 13.70 -7.53 1.61
C PRO A 180 15.02 -6.93 1.09
N GLU A 181 15.42 -5.80 1.65
CA GLU A 181 16.76 -5.29 1.37
C GLU A 181 17.77 -6.40 1.71
N PRO A 182 18.77 -6.65 0.84
CA PRO A 182 19.82 -7.60 1.17
C PRO A 182 20.42 -7.16 2.50
N SER A 183 20.32 -8.01 3.51
CA SER A 183 20.83 -7.69 4.85
C SER A 183 22.28 -7.24 4.72
N ALA A 184 22.66 -6.21 5.46
CA ALA A 184 24.04 -5.71 5.46
C ALA A 184 25.05 -6.87 5.68
N GLU A 185 24.65 -7.90 6.43
CA GLU A 185 25.41 -9.13 6.63
C GLU A 185 25.65 -9.91 5.32
N GLY A 186 24.64 -10.00 4.43
CA GLY A 186 24.79 -10.65 3.13
C GLY A 186 25.79 -9.92 2.24
N VAL A 187 25.78 -8.59 2.25
CA VAL A 187 26.73 -7.76 1.51
C VAL A 187 28.14 -7.89 2.09
N PHE A 188 28.26 -7.91 3.44
CA PHE A 188 29.55 -8.12 4.12
C PHE A 188 30.16 -9.49 3.83
N ILE A 189 29.34 -10.57 3.84
CA ILE A 189 29.83 -11.93 3.53
C ILE A 189 30.32 -12.02 2.10
N LEU A 190 29.62 -11.43 1.13
CA LEU A 190 30.07 -11.40 -0.27
C LEU A 190 31.38 -10.60 -0.44
N GLY A 191 31.49 -9.45 0.22
CA GLY A 191 32.68 -8.62 0.22
C GLY A 191 33.88 -9.33 0.85
N ALA A 192 33.70 -10.00 1.98
CA ALA A 192 34.74 -10.76 2.66
C ALA A 192 35.22 -11.96 1.82
N ALA A 193 34.30 -12.71 1.20
CA ALA A 193 34.63 -13.82 0.32
C ALA A 193 35.47 -13.39 -0.91
N LEU A 194 35.14 -12.24 -1.50
CA LEU A 194 35.91 -11.65 -2.60
C LEU A 194 37.32 -11.22 -2.18
N LEU A 195 37.48 -10.65 -0.99
CA LEU A 195 38.77 -10.25 -0.44
C LEU A 195 39.66 -11.46 -0.16
N VAL A 196 39.12 -12.53 0.43
CA VAL A 196 39.85 -13.78 0.70
C VAL A 196 40.30 -14.43 -0.60
N LYS A 197 39.43 -14.51 -1.61
CA LYS A 197 39.75 -15.07 -2.93
C LYS A 197 40.90 -14.31 -3.64
N ASN A 198 40.89 -12.98 -3.54
CA ASN A 198 41.94 -12.13 -4.11
C ASN A 198 43.28 -12.29 -3.38
N ARG A 199 43.25 -12.49 -2.07
CA ARG A 199 44.45 -12.69 -1.25
C ARG A 199 45.13 -14.06 -1.58
N MET A 200 44.34 -15.12 -1.73
CA MET A 200 44.83 -16.44 -2.10
C MET A 200 45.42 -16.48 -3.54
N ARG A 201 44.89 -15.72 -4.48
CA ARG A 201 45.48 -15.61 -5.84
C ARG A 201 46.83 -14.91 -5.83
N ARG A 202 47.05 -13.88 -5.00
CA ARG A 202 48.34 -13.18 -4.90
C ARG A 202 49.43 -14.02 -4.24
N SER A 203 49.08 -14.95 -3.36
CA SER A 203 50.03 -15.85 -2.70
C SER A 203 50.63 -16.88 -3.64
N LYS A 204 49.88 -17.34 -4.67
CA LYS A 204 50.37 -18.35 -5.65
C LYS A 204 51.28 -17.80 -6.76
N THR A 205 51.43 -16.48 -6.84
CA THR A 205 52.26 -15.84 -7.91
C THR A 205 53.67 -15.46 -7.41
N ARG A 206 54.05 -15.84 -6.17
CA ARG A 206 55.33 -15.51 -5.53
C ARG A 206 56.25 -16.73 -5.32
N ILE A 207 56.09 -17.79 -6.13
CA ILE A 207 57.04 -18.91 -6.19
C ILE A 207 57.65 -18.92 -7.57
#